data_55290f3babb1a92f31866302d157f61b
#
_entry.id   55290f3babb1a92f31866302d157f61b
#
_cell.length_a   1.000
_cell.length_b   1.000
_cell.length_c   1.000
_cell.angle_alpha   90.00
_cell.angle_beta   90.00
_cell.angle_gamma   90.00
#
_symmetry.space_group_name_H-M   'P 1'
#
loop_
_entity.id
_entity.type
_entity.pdbx_description
1 polymer ?
#
loop_
_entity_poly.entity_id
_entity_poly.type
_entity_poly.pdbx_seq_one_letter_code
_entity_poly.pdbx_strand_id
1 'polypeptide(L)'
;LCGIGEMWGYSMGHIRAYEKYNPSGLLDDYPDVHTWLKPHVFWDLQRDKVLTKKQIYDCLVVGVDTYDRLVAKMYEKYPEKADEIEKAFTDNGITPNVPKPDTGDLTHDAFYTNKTVSSSFVFSGNNILTRNVTVTNSAKLTFRANKSVTINSPFTINQGAQLEITCGN
;
A
#
# COMPACT_ATOMS: atom_id res chain seq x y z
N LEU A 1 -13.06 11.19 12.37
CA LEU A 1 -12.73 9.75 12.49
C LEU A 1 -13.62 8.80 11.67
N CYS A 2 -14.66 9.31 11.01
CA CYS A 2 -15.59 8.51 10.20
C CYS A 2 -15.18 8.41 8.72
N GLY A 3 -14.25 9.27 8.25
CA GLY A 3 -14.03 9.52 6.84
C GLY A 3 -13.75 8.28 5.97
N ILE A 4 -12.82 7.41 6.35
CA ILE A 4 -12.46 6.23 5.52
C ILE A 4 -13.60 5.21 5.47
N GLY A 5 -14.27 4.96 6.62
CA GLY A 5 -15.42 4.05 6.67
C GLY A 5 -16.63 4.58 5.89
N GLU A 6 -16.89 5.88 5.97
CA GLU A 6 -17.95 6.54 5.18
C GLU A 6 -17.61 6.50 3.69
N MET A 7 -16.39 6.80 3.31
CA MET A 7 -15.91 6.71 1.93
C MET A 7 -16.15 5.31 1.35
N TRP A 8 -15.83 4.26 2.11
CA TRP A 8 -16.13 2.88 1.74
C TRP A 8 -17.63 2.63 1.58
N GLY A 9 -18.46 3.11 2.54
CA GLY A 9 -19.91 2.97 2.48
C GLY A 9 -20.51 3.61 1.24
N TYR A 10 -20.09 4.83 0.90
CA TYR A 10 -20.51 5.54 -0.32
C TYR A 10 -20.10 4.78 -1.57
N SER A 11 -18.84 4.37 -1.67
CA SER A 11 -18.35 3.59 -2.82
C SER A 11 -19.12 2.29 -2.99
N MET A 12 -19.35 1.55 -1.91
CA MET A 12 -20.09 0.28 -1.98
C MET A 12 -21.55 0.48 -2.36
N GLY A 13 -22.20 1.54 -1.88
CA GLY A 13 -23.54 1.89 -2.27
C GLY A 13 -23.66 2.13 -3.78
N HIS A 14 -22.75 2.91 -4.34
CA HIS A 14 -22.69 3.17 -5.78
C HIS A 14 -22.37 1.93 -6.61
N ILE A 15 -21.36 1.16 -6.21
CA ILE A 15 -21.00 -0.09 -6.91
C ILE A 15 -22.18 -1.07 -6.93
N ARG A 16 -22.89 -1.22 -5.82
CA ARG A 16 -24.07 -2.11 -5.75
C ARG A 16 -25.23 -1.61 -6.60
N ALA A 17 -25.47 -0.31 -6.60
CA ALA A 17 -26.50 0.28 -7.47
C ALA A 17 -26.12 0.06 -8.94
N TYR A 18 -24.87 0.28 -9.29
CA TYR A 18 -24.39 0.10 -10.65
C TYR A 18 -24.50 -1.37 -11.09
N GLU A 19 -24.01 -2.33 -10.29
CA GLU A 19 -24.15 -3.76 -10.57
C GLU A 19 -25.61 -4.20 -10.78
N LYS A 20 -26.54 -3.57 -10.06
CA LYS A 20 -27.95 -3.91 -10.14
C LYS A 20 -28.67 -3.32 -11.36
N TYR A 21 -28.30 -2.09 -11.75
CA TYR A 21 -29.05 -1.32 -12.73
C TYR A 21 -28.33 -1.11 -14.05
N ASN A 22 -27.03 -1.43 -14.14
CA ASN A 22 -26.27 -1.37 -15.38
C ASN A 22 -26.01 -2.77 -15.94
N PRO A 23 -26.78 -3.20 -16.95
CA PRO A 23 -26.64 -4.53 -17.52
C PRO A 23 -25.33 -4.75 -18.30
N SER A 24 -24.61 -3.67 -18.67
CA SER A 24 -23.32 -3.77 -19.34
C SER A 24 -22.21 -4.27 -18.40
N GLY A 25 -22.39 -4.11 -17.09
CA GLY A 25 -21.41 -4.51 -16.08
C GLY A 25 -20.10 -3.70 -16.11
N LEU A 26 -20.01 -2.68 -16.97
CA LEU A 26 -18.86 -1.79 -17.05
C LEU A 26 -19.05 -0.68 -16.00
N LEU A 27 -18.03 -0.46 -15.19
CA LEU A 27 -17.96 0.68 -14.31
C LEU A 27 -17.54 1.89 -15.15
N ASP A 28 -18.54 2.74 -15.50
CA ASP A 28 -18.30 4.02 -16.16
C ASP A 28 -17.86 5.07 -15.15
N ASP A 29 -17.87 6.33 -15.55
CA ASP A 29 -17.48 7.43 -14.69
C ASP A 29 -18.36 7.49 -13.42
N TYR A 30 -17.70 7.60 -12.30
CA TYR A 30 -18.38 7.80 -11.02
C TYR A 30 -19.10 9.15 -11.04
N PRO A 31 -20.37 9.22 -10.61
CA PRO A 31 -21.06 10.51 -10.53
C PRO A 31 -20.25 11.49 -9.69
N ASP A 32 -20.05 12.71 -10.21
CA ASP A 32 -19.31 13.74 -9.49
C ASP A 32 -20.05 14.12 -8.20
N VAL A 33 -19.61 13.53 -7.12
CA VAL A 33 -20.11 13.83 -5.77
C VAL A 33 -19.08 14.75 -5.15
N HIS A 34 -19.35 16.03 -5.13
CA HIS A 34 -18.53 17.03 -4.46
C HIS A 34 -18.47 16.75 -2.95
N THR A 35 -17.69 15.77 -2.57
CA THR A 35 -17.50 15.44 -1.17
C THR A 35 -16.01 15.53 -0.82
N TRP A 36 -15.74 16.02 0.39
CA TRP A 36 -14.43 15.91 1.03
C TRP A 36 -13.99 14.43 1.19
N LEU A 37 -14.96 13.53 1.17
CA LEU A 37 -14.74 12.10 0.99
C LEU A 37 -14.38 11.85 -0.48
N LYS A 38 -13.42 11.01 -0.71
CA LYS A 38 -12.95 10.66 -2.06
C LYS A 38 -13.32 9.21 -2.42
N PRO A 39 -14.63 8.89 -2.53
CA PRO A 39 -15.09 7.53 -2.80
C PRO A 39 -14.62 6.99 -4.16
N HIS A 40 -14.28 7.88 -5.09
CA HIS A 40 -13.73 7.54 -6.40
C HIS A 40 -12.46 6.67 -6.30
N VAL A 41 -11.63 6.85 -5.28
CA VAL A 41 -10.43 6.02 -5.07
C VAL A 41 -10.79 4.53 -5.05
N PHE A 42 -11.82 4.16 -4.28
CA PHE A 42 -12.23 2.76 -4.20
C PHE A 42 -12.92 2.27 -5.47
N TRP A 43 -13.58 3.20 -6.19
CA TRP A 43 -14.16 2.92 -7.49
C TRP A 43 -13.07 2.62 -8.51
N ASP A 44 -12.06 3.48 -8.62
CA ASP A 44 -10.94 3.33 -9.56
C ASP A 44 -10.16 2.06 -9.28
N LEU A 45 -9.83 1.78 -8.01
CA LEU A 45 -9.15 0.54 -7.63
C LEU A 45 -9.89 -0.72 -8.09
N GLN A 46 -11.22 -0.69 -8.15
CA GLN A 46 -12.01 -1.83 -8.59
C GLN A 46 -12.24 -1.83 -10.11
N ARG A 47 -12.58 -0.67 -10.71
CA ARG A 47 -12.78 -0.53 -12.15
C ARG A 47 -11.53 -0.97 -12.92
N ASP A 48 -10.38 -0.53 -12.46
CA ASP A 48 -9.09 -0.81 -13.09
C ASP A 48 -8.50 -2.17 -12.67
N LYS A 49 -9.27 -2.95 -11.91
CA LYS A 49 -8.91 -4.30 -11.43
C LYS A 49 -7.60 -4.33 -10.62
N VAL A 50 -7.26 -3.23 -9.98
CA VAL A 50 -6.09 -3.13 -9.09
C VAL A 50 -6.32 -3.97 -7.85
N LEU A 51 -7.43 -3.72 -7.15
CA LEU A 51 -7.85 -4.46 -5.97
C LEU A 51 -9.32 -4.87 -6.06
N THR A 52 -9.64 -6.06 -5.58
CA THR A 52 -11.02 -6.50 -5.42
C THR A 52 -11.67 -5.84 -4.20
N LYS A 53 -13.02 -5.86 -4.15
CA LYS A 53 -13.79 -5.38 -2.99
C LYS A 53 -13.30 -5.99 -1.67
N LYS A 54 -13.04 -7.30 -1.68
CA LYS A 54 -12.54 -8.01 -0.50
C LYS A 54 -11.17 -7.52 -0.08
N GLN A 55 -10.27 -7.35 -1.02
CA GLN A 55 -8.90 -6.87 -0.76
C GLN A 55 -8.90 -5.46 -0.16
N ILE A 56 -9.75 -4.55 -0.70
CA ILE A 56 -9.92 -3.21 -0.13
C ILE A 56 -10.49 -3.31 1.29
N TYR A 57 -11.55 -4.10 1.48
CA TYR A 57 -12.16 -4.29 2.80
C TYR A 57 -11.17 -4.84 3.84
N ASP A 58 -10.32 -5.78 3.44
CA ASP A 58 -9.30 -6.38 4.32
C ASP A 58 -8.23 -5.35 4.76
N CYS A 59 -8.16 -4.18 4.12
CA CYS A 59 -7.30 -3.06 4.53
C CYS A 59 -7.99 -2.10 5.51
N LEU A 60 -9.31 -2.17 5.65
CA LEU A 60 -10.10 -1.30 6.52
C LEU A 60 -10.15 -1.86 7.95
N VAL A 61 -9.00 -1.89 8.59
CA VAL A 61 -8.85 -2.41 9.95
C VAL A 61 -8.85 -1.28 10.99
N VAL A 62 -8.99 -1.65 12.26
CA VAL A 62 -8.94 -0.70 13.37
C VAL A 62 -7.62 0.10 13.31
N GLY A 63 -7.74 1.42 13.44
CA GLY A 63 -6.60 2.35 13.37
C GLY A 63 -6.29 2.90 11.97
N VAL A 64 -6.98 2.43 10.92
CA VAL A 64 -6.91 3.03 9.58
C VAL A 64 -7.95 4.15 9.47
N ASP A 65 -7.55 5.36 9.80
CA ASP A 65 -8.42 6.55 9.90
C ASP A 65 -7.95 7.71 9.01
N THR A 66 -6.81 7.56 8.32
CA THR A 66 -6.26 8.52 7.36
C THR A 66 -5.93 7.84 6.04
N TYR A 67 -5.82 8.63 4.96
CA TYR A 67 -5.39 8.12 3.65
C TYR A 67 -4.00 7.49 3.72
N ASP A 68 -3.05 8.11 4.43
CA ASP A 68 -1.71 7.57 4.56
C ASP A 68 -1.71 6.19 5.23
N ARG A 69 -2.48 6.02 6.31
CA ARG A 69 -2.61 4.72 6.98
C ARG A 69 -3.28 3.68 6.09
N LEU A 70 -4.26 4.09 5.29
CA LEU A 70 -4.91 3.20 4.33
C LEU A 70 -3.94 2.76 3.24
N VAL A 71 -3.21 3.71 2.65
CA VAL A 71 -2.20 3.42 1.62
C VAL A 71 -1.09 2.55 2.19
N ALA A 72 -0.58 2.87 3.39
CA ALA A 72 0.42 2.03 4.07
C ALA A 72 -0.07 0.59 4.25
N LYS A 73 -1.35 0.43 4.62
CA LYS A 73 -1.95 -0.90 4.78
C LYS A 73 -2.16 -1.63 3.47
N MET A 74 -2.50 -0.92 2.41
CA MET A 74 -2.60 -1.48 1.06
C MET A 74 -1.21 -1.90 0.54
N TYR A 75 -0.19 -1.07 0.74
CA TYR A 75 1.19 -1.40 0.37
C TYR A 75 1.74 -2.61 1.16
N GLU A 76 1.41 -2.70 2.45
CA GLU A 76 1.80 -3.86 3.27
C GLU A 76 1.22 -5.17 2.72
N LYS A 77 -0.04 -5.15 2.28
CA LYS A 77 -0.74 -6.36 1.83
C LYS A 77 -0.53 -6.66 0.35
N TYR A 78 -0.38 -5.64 -0.47
CA TYR A 78 -0.33 -5.74 -1.94
C TYR A 78 0.82 -4.89 -2.50
N PRO A 79 2.07 -5.14 -2.07
CA PRO A 79 3.21 -4.33 -2.48
C PRO A 79 3.43 -4.32 -3.99
N GLU A 80 3.09 -5.41 -4.68
CA GLU A 80 3.17 -5.54 -6.14
C GLU A 80 2.20 -4.62 -6.90
N LYS A 81 1.23 -4.02 -6.18
CA LYS A 81 0.23 -3.09 -6.72
C LYS A 81 0.47 -1.64 -6.29
N ALA A 82 1.65 -1.36 -5.75
CA ALA A 82 1.92 -0.06 -5.15
C ALA A 82 1.79 1.11 -6.13
N ASP A 83 2.22 0.92 -7.38
CA ASP A 83 2.14 1.96 -8.41
C ASP A 83 0.69 2.27 -8.78
N GLU A 84 -0.10 1.23 -9.00
CA GLU A 84 -1.51 1.37 -9.36
C GLU A 84 -2.34 1.92 -8.19
N ILE A 85 -2.02 1.50 -6.96
CA ILE A 85 -2.65 2.03 -5.75
C ILE A 85 -2.34 3.52 -5.62
N GLU A 86 -1.06 3.93 -5.69
CA GLU A 86 -0.68 5.33 -5.63
C GLU A 86 -1.38 6.15 -6.72
N LYS A 87 -1.42 5.62 -7.94
CA LYS A 87 -2.11 6.27 -9.07
C LYS A 87 -3.58 6.52 -8.76
N ALA A 88 -4.31 5.55 -8.23
CA ALA A 88 -5.72 5.71 -7.88
C ALA A 88 -5.94 6.82 -6.84
N PHE A 89 -5.03 6.99 -5.89
CA PHE A 89 -5.09 8.08 -4.91
C PHE A 89 -4.73 9.42 -5.54
N THR A 90 -3.67 9.49 -6.33
CA THR A 90 -3.20 10.76 -6.95
C THR A 90 -4.16 11.28 -8.00
N ASP A 91 -4.76 10.43 -8.81
CA ASP A 91 -5.79 10.81 -9.78
C ASP A 91 -7.01 11.45 -9.08
N ASN A 92 -7.25 11.11 -7.84
CA ASN A 92 -8.29 11.69 -7.00
C ASN A 92 -7.82 12.88 -6.13
N GLY A 93 -6.64 13.41 -6.41
CA GLY A 93 -6.09 14.58 -5.72
C GLY A 93 -5.59 14.30 -4.31
N ILE A 94 -5.29 13.04 -4.00
CA ILE A 94 -4.67 12.62 -2.73
C ILE A 94 -3.24 12.21 -3.03
N THR A 95 -2.27 12.94 -2.47
CA THR A 95 -0.85 12.57 -2.55
C THR A 95 -0.46 11.84 -1.27
N PRO A 96 -0.33 10.51 -1.27
CA PRO A 96 0.04 9.78 -0.07
C PRO A 96 1.46 10.14 0.38
N ASN A 97 1.61 10.42 1.66
CA ASN A 97 2.92 10.62 2.28
C ASN A 97 3.41 9.33 2.94
N VAL A 98 3.43 8.27 2.13
CA VAL A 98 3.83 6.92 2.55
C VAL A 98 4.95 6.44 1.64
N PRO A 99 6.07 5.94 2.19
CA PRO A 99 7.10 5.34 1.36
C PRO A 99 6.52 4.20 0.55
N LYS A 100 6.63 4.31 -0.78
CA LYS A 100 6.22 3.21 -1.67
C LYS A 100 7.11 2.00 -1.40
N PRO A 101 6.55 0.80 -1.25
CA PRO A 101 7.37 -0.41 -1.23
C PRO A 101 8.12 -0.48 -2.56
N ASP A 102 9.40 -0.70 -2.47
CA ASP A 102 10.18 -1.03 -3.65
C ASP A 102 9.76 -2.45 -4.08
N THR A 103 8.83 -2.51 -5.00
CA THR A 103 8.45 -3.76 -5.68
C THR A 103 9.44 -4.09 -6.78
N GLY A 104 10.55 -3.37 -6.77
CA GLY A 104 11.60 -3.39 -7.75
C GLY A 104 11.93 -4.79 -8.21
N ASP A 105 12.13 -4.85 -9.47
CA ASP A 105 12.56 -5.99 -10.25
C ASP A 105 13.46 -6.93 -9.43
N LEU A 106 12.91 -8.07 -9.00
CA LEU A 106 13.64 -9.11 -8.28
C LEU A 106 14.83 -9.68 -9.09
N THR A 107 15.01 -9.20 -10.32
CA THR A 107 16.13 -9.58 -11.17
C THR A 107 17.38 -8.74 -10.93
N HIS A 108 17.26 -7.55 -10.32
CA HIS A 108 18.39 -6.66 -10.08
C HIS A 108 18.84 -6.66 -8.61
N ASP A 109 20.14 -6.50 -8.41
CA ASP A 109 20.71 -6.31 -7.08
C ASP A 109 20.34 -4.93 -6.52
N ALA A 110 19.96 -4.89 -5.27
CA ALA A 110 19.43 -3.70 -4.62
C ALA A 110 20.25 -3.30 -3.40
N PHE A 111 20.42 -1.98 -3.21
CA PHE A 111 21.19 -1.42 -2.09
C PHE A 111 20.24 -0.60 -1.18
N TYR A 112 20.11 -1.01 0.06
CA TYR A 112 19.32 -0.30 1.07
C TYR A 112 20.25 0.28 2.14
N THR A 113 20.68 1.52 1.94
CA THR A 113 21.76 2.12 2.74
C THR A 113 21.40 3.51 3.25
N ASN A 114 21.93 3.87 4.43
CA ASN A 114 21.76 5.19 5.05
C ASN A 114 20.28 5.55 5.27
N LYS A 115 19.48 4.63 5.81
CA LYS A 115 18.04 4.80 6.01
C LYS A 115 17.65 4.71 7.47
N THR A 116 16.69 5.56 7.85
CA THR A 116 15.92 5.40 9.08
C THR A 116 14.49 5.06 8.72
N VAL A 117 14.02 3.91 9.19
CA VAL A 117 12.68 3.39 8.94
C VAL A 117 11.84 3.64 10.16
N SER A 118 10.89 4.57 10.09
CA SER A 118 9.98 4.95 11.17
C SER A 118 8.53 4.50 10.96
N SER A 119 8.24 3.94 9.79
CA SER A 119 6.96 3.31 9.43
C SER A 119 7.24 1.99 8.72
N SER A 120 6.27 1.06 8.75
CA SER A 120 6.44 -0.24 8.11
C SER A 120 6.71 -0.09 6.61
N PHE A 121 7.70 -0.83 6.12
CA PHE A 121 8.20 -0.72 4.75
C PHE A 121 8.67 -2.07 4.21
N VAL A 122 8.44 -2.32 2.94
CA VAL A 122 8.93 -3.50 2.21
C VAL A 122 9.95 -3.06 1.16
N PHE A 123 11.09 -3.73 1.11
CA PHE A 123 12.14 -3.51 0.12
C PHE A 123 12.49 -4.82 -0.58
N SER A 124 12.54 -4.79 -1.91
CA SER A 124 12.71 -5.99 -2.73
C SER A 124 13.93 -5.90 -3.63
N GLY A 125 14.53 -7.06 -3.96
CA GLY A 125 15.66 -7.16 -4.87
C GLY A 125 16.11 -8.59 -5.11
N ASN A 126 16.99 -8.82 -6.07
CA ASN A 126 17.59 -10.14 -6.32
C ASN A 126 18.57 -10.53 -5.20
N ASN A 127 19.60 -9.72 -5.02
CA ASN A 127 20.42 -9.69 -3.82
C ASN A 127 20.24 -8.33 -3.16
N ILE A 128 19.95 -8.30 -1.87
CA ILE A 128 19.81 -7.05 -1.12
C ILE A 128 21.06 -6.89 -0.24
N LEU A 129 21.74 -5.76 -0.39
CA LEU A 129 22.82 -5.37 0.50
C LEU A 129 22.40 -4.17 1.32
N THR A 130 22.51 -4.28 2.64
CA THR A 130 22.16 -3.19 3.55
C THR A 130 23.38 -2.68 4.31
N ARG A 131 23.37 -1.39 4.63
CA ARG A 131 24.38 -0.75 5.48
C ARG A 131 23.82 0.53 6.09
N ASN A 132 24.14 0.80 7.34
CA ASN A 132 23.74 2.00 8.06
C ASN A 132 22.22 2.20 8.02
N VAL A 133 21.50 1.21 8.56
CA VAL A 133 20.03 1.21 8.63
C VAL A 133 19.61 1.18 10.09
N THR A 134 18.62 2.02 10.43
CA THR A 134 17.98 2.04 11.75
C THR A 134 16.47 1.87 11.59
N VAL A 135 15.88 0.92 12.31
CA VAL A 135 14.42 0.71 12.35
C VAL A 135 13.89 1.17 13.70
N THR A 136 12.92 2.08 13.70
CA THR A 136 12.42 2.78 14.91
C THR A 136 10.90 2.75 14.99
N ASN A 137 10.34 3.30 16.07
CA ASN A 137 8.91 3.61 16.23
C ASN A 137 7.97 2.41 15.96
N SER A 138 8.34 1.23 16.44
CA SER A 138 7.55 0.01 16.20
C SER A 138 7.32 -0.32 14.71
N ALA A 139 8.13 0.25 13.83
CA ALA A 139 8.07 -0.04 12.39
C ALA A 139 8.53 -1.48 12.11
N LYS A 140 7.97 -2.07 11.08
CA LYS A 140 8.40 -3.36 10.53
C LYS A 140 9.09 -3.12 9.19
N LEU A 141 10.39 -3.45 9.11
CA LEU A 141 11.11 -3.50 7.85
C LEU A 141 11.09 -4.92 7.31
N THR A 142 10.61 -5.11 6.08
CA THR A 142 10.59 -6.40 5.42
C THR A 142 11.51 -6.36 4.20
N PHE A 143 12.51 -7.24 4.16
CA PHE A 143 13.28 -7.50 2.96
C PHE A 143 12.73 -8.72 2.22
N ARG A 144 12.44 -8.54 0.92
CA ARG A 144 12.08 -9.63 0.01
C ARG A 144 13.20 -9.79 -1.01
N ALA A 145 13.99 -10.84 -0.89
CA ALA A 145 15.07 -11.12 -1.83
C ALA A 145 14.74 -12.37 -2.66
N ASN A 146 15.16 -12.35 -3.93
CA ASN A 146 15.10 -13.57 -4.73
C ASN A 146 16.21 -14.56 -4.29
N LYS A 147 17.41 -14.06 -4.01
CA LYS A 147 18.58 -14.90 -3.66
C LYS A 147 19.10 -14.69 -2.25
N SER A 148 19.43 -13.46 -1.88
CA SER A 148 20.09 -13.20 -0.60
C SER A 148 19.83 -11.81 -0.02
N VAL A 149 19.93 -11.71 1.30
CA VAL A 149 20.00 -10.44 2.04
C VAL A 149 21.29 -10.41 2.84
N THR A 150 22.16 -9.46 2.55
CA THR A 150 23.41 -9.23 3.28
C THR A 150 23.25 -7.99 4.16
N ILE A 151 23.37 -8.18 5.48
CA ILE A 151 23.28 -7.10 6.44
C ILE A 151 24.66 -6.71 6.91
N ASN A 152 25.09 -5.50 6.55
CA ASN A 152 26.35 -4.91 6.99
C ASN A 152 26.13 -3.91 8.11
N SER A 153 27.08 -3.85 9.01
CA SER A 153 27.12 -2.89 10.12
C SER A 153 27.36 -1.45 9.61
N PRO A 154 26.78 -0.42 10.27
CA PRO A 154 25.82 -0.55 11.37
C PRO A 154 24.41 -0.89 10.88
N PHE A 155 23.71 -1.75 11.62
CA PHE A 155 22.29 -2.04 11.44
C PHE A 155 21.65 -2.15 12.81
N THR A 156 20.64 -1.33 13.07
CA THR A 156 20.01 -1.21 14.39
C THR A 156 18.51 -1.42 14.30
N ILE A 157 17.97 -2.22 15.21
CA ILE A 157 16.53 -2.38 15.39
C ILE A 157 16.22 -1.93 16.80
N ASN A 158 15.51 -0.81 16.95
CA ASN A 158 15.13 -0.28 18.24
C ASN A 158 14.03 -1.12 18.88
N GLN A 159 13.89 -0.99 20.19
CA GLN A 159 12.85 -1.70 20.93
C GLN A 159 11.47 -1.46 20.33
N GLY A 160 10.73 -2.54 20.12
CA GLY A 160 9.39 -2.53 19.50
C GLY A 160 9.38 -2.54 17.99
N ALA A 161 10.51 -2.25 17.32
CA ALA A 161 10.63 -2.39 15.87
C ALA A 161 10.92 -3.84 15.46
N GLN A 162 10.66 -4.17 14.20
CA GLN A 162 10.78 -5.53 13.68
C GLN A 162 11.55 -5.56 12.35
N LEU A 163 12.27 -6.65 12.14
CA LEU A 163 12.84 -7.01 10.84
C LEU A 163 12.27 -8.36 10.40
N GLU A 164 11.81 -8.41 9.17
CA GLU A 164 11.45 -9.65 8.50
C GLU A 164 12.29 -9.82 7.24
N ILE A 165 12.73 -11.04 6.98
CA ILE A 165 13.49 -11.38 5.77
C ILE A 165 12.81 -12.56 5.10
N THR A 166 12.46 -12.40 3.83
CA THR A 166 11.92 -13.47 2.99
C THR A 166 12.84 -13.62 1.78
N CYS A 167 13.40 -14.81 1.60
CA CYS A 167 14.12 -15.14 0.39
C CYS A 167 13.30 -16.15 -0.41
N GLY A 168 13.20 -15.92 -1.73
CA GLY A 168 12.58 -16.87 -2.64
C GLY A 168 13.39 -18.16 -2.74
N ASN A 169 12.71 -19.26 -2.98
CA ASN A 169 13.32 -20.54 -3.37
C ASN A 169 13.41 -20.59 -4.89
#